data_22458a41d0b37e06a9e929a51a71a56a
#
_entry.id   22458a41d0b37e06a9e929a51a71a56a
#
_cell.length_a   1.000
_cell.length_b   1.000
_cell.length_c   1.000
_cell.angle_alpha   90.00
_cell.angle_beta   90.00
_cell.angle_gamma   90.00
#
_symmetry.space_group_name_H-M   'P 1'
#
loop_
_entity.id
_entity.type
_entity.pdbx_description
1 polymer ?
#
loop_
_entity_poly.entity_id
_entity_poly.type
_entity_poly.pdbx_seq_one_letter_code
_entity_poly.pdbx_strand_id
1 'polypeptide(L)'
;KSGTFITLNIDGRSWNNASGLLLSAGSLGSPPDSEINIAPIESDTNGIIIVDGSIPIPEIGLLKSKEILTVQSGIVSADNGVFSGLLNKIFGNNIKNRIVGEFGIGFNEHAKLCGRMLEDEGSFGTCHFGIGSNSTIGGLNYADMHIDFVIKNPVISADGNVVFNNRKWLI
;
A
#
# COMPACT_ATOMS: atom_id res chain seq x y z
N LYS A 1 -5.25 -2.23 -16.80
CA LYS A 1 -5.36 -1.13 -15.83
C LYS A 1 -6.50 -1.47 -14.89
N SER A 2 -6.25 -1.51 -13.57
CA SER A 2 -7.26 -1.94 -12.58
C SER A 2 -8.46 -1.00 -12.53
N GLY A 3 -8.24 0.29 -12.75
CA GLY A 3 -9.22 1.37 -12.60
C GLY A 3 -9.02 2.18 -11.30
N THR A 4 -7.95 1.90 -10.54
CA THR A 4 -7.55 2.75 -9.42
C THR A 4 -7.31 4.17 -9.90
N PHE A 5 -7.88 5.13 -9.18
CA PHE A 5 -7.65 6.56 -9.33
C PHE A 5 -7.68 7.21 -7.96
N ILE A 6 -6.50 7.56 -7.44
CA ILE A 6 -6.34 8.10 -6.10
C ILE A 6 -5.27 9.18 -6.10
N THR A 7 -5.47 10.22 -5.34
CA THR A 7 -4.51 11.30 -5.11
C THR A 7 -4.11 11.31 -3.64
N LEU A 8 -2.81 11.40 -3.40
CA LEU A 8 -2.22 11.49 -2.07
C LEU A 8 -1.43 12.79 -1.96
N ASN A 9 -1.57 13.47 -0.85
CA ASN A 9 -0.66 14.57 -0.50
C ASN A 9 0.48 14.01 0.36
N ILE A 10 1.70 14.24 -0.07
CA ILE A 10 2.93 13.79 0.62
C ILE A 10 3.84 14.96 1.01
N ASP A 11 3.33 16.18 0.99
CA ASP A 11 4.12 17.38 1.29
C ASP A 11 4.71 17.32 2.71
N GLY A 12 5.99 17.64 2.82
CA GLY A 12 6.72 17.58 4.09
C GLY A 12 6.98 16.18 4.65
N ARG A 13 6.60 15.10 3.94
CA ARG A 13 6.88 13.71 4.35
C ARG A 13 8.17 13.20 3.73
N SER A 14 8.83 12.29 4.43
CA SER A 14 10.07 11.66 3.97
C SER A 14 9.81 10.25 3.44
N TRP A 15 10.46 9.91 2.34
CA TRP A 15 10.47 8.53 1.85
C TRP A 15 11.33 7.65 2.75
N ASN A 16 10.83 6.46 3.04
CA ASN A 16 11.58 5.39 3.67
C ASN A 16 12.11 4.45 2.61
N ASN A 17 13.30 3.93 2.83
CA ASN A 17 13.96 2.98 1.94
C ASN A 17 14.16 1.65 2.66
N ALA A 18 13.31 0.68 2.38
CA ALA A 18 13.42 -0.70 2.84
C ALA A 18 14.11 -1.52 1.74
N SER A 19 15.41 -1.32 1.56
CA SER A 19 16.17 -1.93 0.44
C SER A 19 16.34 -3.44 0.53
N GLY A 20 16.02 -4.07 1.67
CA GLY A 20 16.30 -5.47 1.93
C GLY A 20 17.79 -5.82 2.09
N LEU A 21 18.68 -4.83 1.96
CA LEU A 21 20.13 -5.05 2.03
C LEU A 21 20.65 -4.88 3.46
N LEU A 22 21.23 -5.93 4.00
CA LEU A 22 21.83 -5.97 5.33
C LEU A 22 23.36 -5.87 5.21
N LEU A 23 23.85 -4.65 4.97
CA LEU A 23 25.25 -4.40 4.56
C LEU A 23 26.22 -4.21 5.74
N SER A 24 25.72 -4.09 6.97
CA SER A 24 26.54 -3.87 8.15
C SER A 24 26.04 -4.63 9.37
N ALA A 25 26.95 -4.88 10.32
CA ALA A 25 26.55 -5.50 11.60
C ALA A 25 25.54 -4.63 12.34
N GLY A 26 24.45 -5.23 12.80
CA GLY A 26 23.34 -4.53 13.46
C GLY A 26 22.30 -3.94 12.51
N SER A 27 22.45 -4.11 11.18
CA SER A 27 21.38 -3.76 10.23
C SER A 27 20.15 -4.62 10.48
N LEU A 28 18.98 -3.99 10.40
CA LEU A 28 17.66 -4.63 10.42
C LEU A 28 17.02 -4.52 9.05
N GLY A 29 16.36 -5.58 8.61
CA GLY A 29 15.61 -5.59 7.36
C GLY A 29 14.73 -6.82 7.26
N SER A 30 13.86 -6.85 6.28
CA SER A 30 12.79 -7.85 6.11
C SER A 30 12.84 -8.50 4.72
N PRO A 31 13.97 -9.19 4.33
CA PRO A 31 13.99 -9.83 3.03
C PRO A 31 12.90 -10.93 2.94
N PRO A 32 12.24 -11.12 1.77
CA PRO A 32 12.60 -10.61 0.45
C PRO A 32 12.04 -9.21 0.12
N ASP A 33 11.50 -8.50 1.10
CA ASP A 33 11.02 -7.13 0.88
C ASP A 33 12.15 -6.24 0.30
N SER A 34 11.79 -5.45 -0.69
CA SER A 34 12.58 -4.36 -1.23
C SER A 34 11.64 -3.32 -1.80
N GLU A 35 11.48 -2.22 -1.08
CA GLU A 35 10.51 -1.18 -1.41
C GLU A 35 10.99 0.22 -1.03
N ILE A 36 10.31 1.20 -1.56
CA ILE A 36 10.24 2.53 -0.97
C ILE A 36 8.81 2.81 -0.54
N ASN A 37 8.64 3.42 0.61
CA ASN A 37 7.33 3.80 1.10
C ASN A 37 7.31 5.19 1.72
N ILE A 38 6.10 5.75 1.84
CA ILE A 38 5.86 7.07 2.42
C ILE A 38 4.51 7.09 3.12
N ALA A 39 4.44 7.77 4.27
CA ALA A 39 3.18 8.08 4.93
C ALA A 39 2.55 9.31 4.27
N PRO A 40 1.38 9.20 3.60
CA PRO A 40 0.65 10.36 3.12
C PRO A 40 0.16 11.24 4.28
N ILE A 41 -0.26 12.46 3.98
CA ILE A 41 -1.02 13.27 4.94
C ILE A 41 -2.37 12.60 5.15
N GLU A 42 -2.65 12.20 6.38
CA GLU A 42 -3.72 11.28 6.77
C GLU A 42 -5.12 11.74 6.37
N SER A 43 -5.34 13.06 6.30
CA SER A 43 -6.64 13.65 5.94
C SER A 43 -6.74 14.09 4.48
N ASP A 44 -5.67 13.93 3.68
CA ASP A 44 -5.60 14.50 2.33
C ASP A 44 -5.30 13.44 1.25
N THR A 45 -6.03 12.34 1.36
CA THR A 45 -6.05 11.26 0.37
C THR A 45 -7.48 11.03 -0.09
N ASN A 46 -7.71 11.08 -1.41
CA ASN A 46 -9.06 10.97 -1.97
C ASN A 46 -9.06 10.15 -3.26
N GLY A 47 -10.06 9.31 -3.43
CA GLY A 47 -10.25 8.55 -4.67
C GLY A 47 -10.78 7.14 -4.48
N ILE A 48 -10.39 6.26 -5.40
CA ILE A 48 -10.80 4.86 -5.42
C ILE A 48 -9.56 3.99 -5.58
N ILE A 49 -9.41 3.00 -4.71
CA ILE A 49 -8.40 1.96 -4.81
C ILE A 49 -9.08 0.69 -5.31
N ILE A 50 -8.65 0.19 -6.46
CA ILE A 50 -9.08 -1.11 -6.98
C ILE A 50 -7.91 -2.08 -6.80
N VAL A 51 -8.04 -2.93 -5.81
CA VAL A 51 -7.05 -3.93 -5.45
C VAL A 51 -7.22 -5.15 -6.34
N ASP A 52 -6.18 -5.53 -7.07
CA ASP A 52 -6.19 -6.66 -7.99
C ASP A 52 -5.00 -7.62 -7.81
N GLY A 53 -4.14 -7.33 -6.83
CA GLY A 53 -2.99 -8.15 -6.46
C GLY A 53 -3.28 -9.09 -5.30
N SER A 54 -3.10 -8.60 -4.10
CA SER A 54 -3.33 -9.33 -2.86
C SER A 54 -3.76 -8.41 -1.71
N ILE A 55 -4.33 -9.03 -0.71
CA ILE A 55 -4.48 -8.48 0.65
C ILE A 55 -3.82 -9.54 1.54
N PRO A 56 -2.55 -9.36 1.95
CA PRO A 56 -1.73 -10.42 2.51
C PRO A 56 -2.04 -10.72 3.98
N ILE A 57 -3.30 -11.05 4.24
CA ILE A 57 -3.77 -11.59 5.52
C ILE A 57 -4.21 -13.05 5.33
N PRO A 58 -4.18 -13.87 6.40
CA PRO A 58 -4.44 -15.31 6.31
C PRO A 58 -5.78 -15.67 5.65
N GLU A 59 -6.80 -14.84 5.84
CA GLU A 59 -8.15 -15.09 5.37
C GLU A 59 -8.36 -14.76 3.89
N ILE A 60 -7.43 -14.02 3.26
CA ILE A 60 -7.61 -13.51 1.89
C ILE A 60 -6.44 -13.94 0.99
N GLY A 61 -5.23 -13.40 1.18
CA GLY A 61 -4.07 -13.67 0.35
C GLY A 61 -4.20 -13.11 -1.08
N LEU A 62 -3.89 -13.93 -2.09
CA LEU A 62 -4.00 -13.55 -3.50
C LEU A 62 -5.45 -13.38 -3.92
N LEU A 63 -5.74 -12.28 -4.61
CA LEU A 63 -7.08 -11.99 -5.08
C LEU A 63 -7.39 -12.69 -6.41
N LYS A 64 -8.54 -13.34 -6.47
CA LYS A 64 -9.14 -13.88 -7.70
C LYS A 64 -10.12 -12.91 -8.37
N SER A 65 -10.63 -11.96 -7.60
CA SER A 65 -11.51 -10.88 -8.05
C SER A 65 -11.02 -9.56 -7.44
N LYS A 66 -11.42 -8.46 -8.04
CA LYS A 66 -11.04 -7.13 -7.54
C LYS A 66 -11.82 -6.77 -6.28
N GLU A 67 -11.13 -6.13 -5.34
CA GLU A 67 -11.75 -5.44 -4.22
C GLU A 67 -11.74 -3.93 -4.47
N ILE A 68 -12.78 -3.24 -4.04
CA ILE A 68 -12.95 -1.81 -4.28
C ILE A 68 -13.02 -1.10 -2.92
N LEU A 69 -12.08 -0.18 -2.73
CA LEU A 69 -12.06 0.69 -1.58
C LEU A 69 -12.31 2.13 -2.05
N THR A 70 -13.25 2.81 -1.42
CA THR A 70 -13.45 4.25 -1.60
C THR A 70 -12.68 4.98 -0.50
N VAL A 71 -12.02 6.08 -0.85
CA VAL A 71 -11.24 6.90 0.07
C VAL A 71 -11.76 8.33 0.03
N GLN A 72 -12.13 8.85 1.19
CA GLN A 72 -12.54 10.24 1.37
C GLN A 72 -11.85 10.83 2.59
N SER A 73 -11.10 11.91 2.38
CA SER A 73 -10.31 12.56 3.43
C SER A 73 -9.46 11.56 4.22
N GLY A 74 -8.81 10.65 3.50
CA GLY A 74 -7.96 9.60 4.03
C GLY A 74 -8.67 8.38 4.61
N ILE A 75 -10.00 8.45 4.79
CA ILE A 75 -10.77 7.38 5.40
C ILE A 75 -11.25 6.39 4.34
N VAL A 76 -10.98 5.12 4.57
CA VAL A 76 -11.33 4.00 3.69
C VAL A 76 -12.70 3.43 4.06
N SER A 77 -13.53 3.24 3.01
CA SER A 77 -14.75 2.43 3.06
C SER A 77 -14.59 1.21 2.14
N ALA A 78 -14.90 0.03 2.64
CA ALA A 78 -14.87 -1.23 1.90
C ALA A 78 -16.31 -1.71 1.67
N ASP A 79 -17.02 -1.05 0.74
CA ASP A 79 -18.46 -1.28 0.57
C ASP A 79 -18.78 -2.16 -0.64
N ASN A 80 -17.81 -2.35 -1.55
CA ASN A 80 -18.01 -3.05 -2.81
C ASN A 80 -16.88 -4.05 -3.09
N GLY A 81 -17.12 -5.31 -2.76
CA GLY A 81 -16.17 -6.39 -3.02
C GLY A 81 -16.57 -7.69 -2.35
N VAL A 82 -15.89 -8.77 -2.71
CA VAL A 82 -16.17 -10.11 -2.15
C VAL A 82 -15.84 -10.16 -0.65
N PHE A 83 -14.81 -9.41 -0.24
CA PHE A 83 -14.32 -9.39 1.14
C PHE A 83 -14.78 -8.17 1.94
N SER A 84 -15.69 -7.33 1.41
CA SER A 84 -16.13 -6.10 2.08
C SER A 84 -16.64 -6.33 3.51
N GLY A 85 -17.43 -7.37 3.73
CA GLY A 85 -17.93 -7.73 5.07
C GLY A 85 -16.81 -8.13 6.03
N LEU A 86 -15.83 -8.89 5.57
CA LEU A 86 -14.65 -9.27 6.37
C LEU A 86 -13.77 -8.06 6.66
N LEU A 87 -13.47 -7.24 5.67
CA LEU A 87 -12.66 -6.03 5.83
C LEU A 87 -13.31 -5.04 6.81
N ASN A 88 -14.62 -4.83 6.72
CA ASN A 88 -15.33 -3.98 7.66
C ASN A 88 -15.30 -4.53 9.09
N LYS A 89 -15.34 -5.85 9.25
CA LYS A 89 -15.17 -6.48 10.56
C LYS A 89 -13.76 -6.29 11.12
N ILE A 90 -12.73 -6.42 10.27
CA ILE A 90 -11.32 -6.22 10.65
C ILE A 90 -11.07 -4.76 11.04
N PHE A 91 -11.52 -3.81 10.24
CA PHE A 91 -11.38 -2.38 10.55
C PHE A 91 -12.11 -2.00 11.85
N GLY A 92 -13.22 -2.68 12.16
CA GLY A 92 -14.03 -2.41 13.34
C GLY A 92 -14.59 -0.99 13.37
N ASN A 93 -14.80 -0.48 14.57
CA ASN A 93 -15.37 0.85 14.82
C ASN A 93 -14.31 1.95 15.03
N ASN A 94 -13.02 1.58 15.11
CA ASN A 94 -11.95 2.55 15.28
C ASN A 94 -11.62 3.20 13.92
N ILE A 95 -11.94 4.49 13.79
CA ILE A 95 -11.71 5.24 12.55
C ILE A 95 -10.22 5.25 12.14
N LYS A 96 -9.30 5.17 13.10
CA LYS A 96 -7.86 5.14 12.86
C LYS A 96 -7.43 3.88 12.09
N ASN A 97 -8.16 2.78 12.21
CA ASN A 97 -7.93 1.55 11.47
C ASN A 97 -8.30 1.68 9.97
N ARG A 98 -8.95 2.77 9.58
CA ARG A 98 -9.43 3.03 8.22
C ARG A 98 -8.64 4.11 7.49
N ILE A 99 -7.57 4.62 8.09
CA ILE A 99 -6.76 5.68 7.46
C ILE A 99 -5.83 5.05 6.43
N VAL A 100 -5.72 5.69 5.26
CA VAL A 100 -4.63 5.40 4.31
C VAL A 100 -3.35 5.89 4.95
N GLY A 101 -2.59 4.98 5.52
CA GLY A 101 -1.39 5.28 6.29
C GLY A 101 -0.11 5.23 5.47
N GLU A 102 -0.13 4.49 4.36
CA GLU A 102 1.06 4.22 3.56
C GLU A 102 0.77 4.20 2.07
N PHE A 103 1.76 4.62 1.30
CA PHE A 103 1.90 4.31 -0.11
C PHE A 103 3.29 3.74 -0.34
N GLY A 104 3.36 2.51 -0.84
CA GLY A 104 4.61 1.82 -1.11
C GLY A 104 4.73 1.33 -2.55
N ILE A 105 5.97 1.16 -3.01
CA ILE A 105 6.32 0.70 -4.36
C ILE A 105 7.38 -0.39 -4.26
N GLY A 106 7.10 -1.56 -4.82
CA GLY A 106 8.01 -2.71 -4.81
C GLY A 106 9.11 -2.61 -5.87
N PHE A 107 10.32 -3.04 -5.50
CA PHE A 107 11.54 -2.99 -6.34
C PHE A 107 12.20 -4.34 -6.56
N ASN A 108 11.77 -5.42 -5.89
CA ASN A 108 12.38 -6.73 -6.03
C ASN A 108 11.87 -7.44 -7.31
N GLU A 109 12.71 -7.52 -8.32
CA GLU A 109 12.39 -8.19 -9.60
C GLU A 109 12.25 -9.72 -9.45
N HIS A 110 12.78 -10.30 -8.38
CA HIS A 110 12.73 -11.75 -8.10
C HIS A 110 11.55 -12.15 -7.20
N ALA A 111 10.94 -11.19 -6.49
CA ALA A 111 9.75 -11.41 -5.69
C ALA A 111 8.51 -11.64 -6.58
N LYS A 112 7.58 -12.44 -6.06
CA LYS A 112 6.34 -12.78 -6.78
C LYS A 112 5.16 -12.65 -5.83
N LEU A 113 4.06 -12.13 -6.33
CA LEU A 113 2.82 -12.11 -5.57
C LEU A 113 2.42 -13.52 -5.14
N CYS A 114 2.37 -13.76 -3.86
CA CYS A 114 2.09 -15.05 -3.26
C CYS A 114 1.06 -15.01 -2.10
N GLY A 115 0.57 -13.82 -1.75
CA GLY A 115 -0.36 -13.60 -0.64
C GLY A 115 0.36 -13.45 0.71
N ARG A 116 1.66 -13.16 0.71
CA ARG A 116 2.48 -12.93 1.91
C ARG A 116 3.03 -11.51 1.90
N MET A 117 2.86 -10.79 2.99
CA MET A 117 3.17 -9.36 3.11
C MET A 117 4.58 -9.04 2.61
N LEU A 118 5.63 -9.53 3.24
CA LEU A 118 7.02 -9.19 2.94
C LEU A 118 7.48 -9.51 1.50
N GLU A 119 6.77 -10.37 0.79
CA GLU A 119 7.08 -10.67 -0.61
C GLU A 119 6.22 -9.84 -1.56
N ASP A 120 4.95 -9.67 -1.22
CA ASP A 120 3.99 -9.01 -2.09
C ASP A 120 4.23 -7.50 -2.18
N GLU A 121 4.52 -6.84 -1.04
CA GLU A 121 4.82 -5.41 -0.96
C GLU A 121 6.09 -5.03 -1.72
N GLY A 122 7.12 -5.88 -1.64
CA GLY A 122 8.40 -5.67 -2.33
C GLY A 122 8.40 -6.05 -3.82
N SER A 123 7.37 -6.70 -4.36
CA SER A 123 7.37 -7.19 -5.75
C SER A 123 7.46 -6.08 -6.78
N PHE A 124 8.43 -6.16 -7.70
CA PHE A 124 8.59 -5.16 -8.76
C PHE A 124 7.39 -5.10 -9.70
N GLY A 125 6.93 -3.88 -9.97
CA GLY A 125 5.76 -3.64 -10.81
C GLY A 125 4.44 -3.70 -10.06
N THR A 126 4.49 -3.65 -8.73
CA THR A 126 3.34 -3.39 -7.86
C THR A 126 3.49 -2.06 -7.13
N CYS A 127 2.39 -1.57 -6.63
CA CYS A 127 2.35 -0.63 -5.51
C CYS A 127 1.34 -1.14 -4.49
N HIS A 128 1.42 -0.64 -3.28
CA HIS A 128 0.46 -0.98 -2.25
C HIS A 128 0.02 0.25 -1.45
N PHE A 129 -1.12 0.12 -0.81
CA PHE A 129 -1.64 1.08 0.15
C PHE A 129 -1.77 0.37 1.49
N GLY A 130 -1.00 0.83 2.48
CA GLY A 130 -1.13 0.39 3.86
C GLY A 130 -2.29 1.13 4.54
N ILE A 131 -3.24 0.38 5.10
CA ILE A 131 -4.39 0.94 5.81
C ILE A 131 -4.22 0.69 7.30
N GLY A 132 -4.26 1.76 8.09
CA GLY A 132 -4.09 1.71 9.53
C GLY A 132 -2.93 2.54 10.06
N SER A 133 -2.13 1.99 10.98
CA SER A 133 -1.03 2.70 11.64
C SER A 133 0.09 3.06 10.67
N ASN A 134 0.64 4.28 10.80
CA ASN A 134 1.78 4.75 10.00
C ASN A 134 2.86 5.43 10.86
N SER A 135 2.78 5.28 12.17
CA SER A 135 3.70 5.95 13.10
C SER A 135 5.15 5.50 12.96
N THR A 136 5.39 4.30 12.45
CA THR A 136 6.74 3.74 12.24
C THR A 136 7.41 4.27 10.99
N ILE A 137 6.65 4.84 10.06
CA ILE A 137 7.13 5.37 8.78
C ILE A 137 6.99 6.89 8.66
N GLY A 138 6.85 7.57 9.79
CA GLY A 138 6.83 9.04 9.87
C GLY A 138 5.45 9.67 9.78
N GLY A 139 4.38 8.90 9.86
CA GLY A 139 3.01 9.39 9.96
C GLY A 139 2.56 9.66 11.39
N LEU A 140 1.33 10.16 11.54
CA LEU A 140 0.74 10.57 12.82
C LEU A 140 -0.43 9.68 13.25
N ASN A 141 -0.78 8.67 12.47
CA ASN A 141 -1.87 7.75 12.79
C ASN A 141 -1.38 6.56 13.63
N TYR A 142 -1.87 6.48 14.85
CA TYR A 142 -1.63 5.35 15.77
C TYR A 142 -2.90 4.50 15.77
N ALA A 143 -2.87 3.37 15.09
CA ALA A 143 -3.97 2.41 14.97
C ALA A 143 -3.58 1.04 15.51
N ASP A 144 -4.56 0.17 15.70
CA ASP A 144 -4.37 -1.17 16.26
C ASP A 144 -3.89 -2.17 15.20
N MET A 145 -3.86 -1.75 13.93
CA MET A 145 -3.56 -2.60 12.78
C MET A 145 -2.85 -1.83 11.67
N HIS A 146 -2.24 -2.60 10.77
CA HIS A 146 -1.75 -2.16 9.47
C HIS A 146 -1.94 -3.32 8.48
N ILE A 147 -2.58 -3.07 7.34
CA ILE A 147 -2.80 -4.08 6.29
C ILE A 147 -2.54 -3.45 4.94
N ASP A 148 -1.75 -4.14 4.10
CA ASP A 148 -1.43 -3.71 2.75
C ASP A 148 -2.47 -4.20 1.74
N PHE A 149 -2.71 -3.36 0.77
CA PHE A 149 -3.61 -3.61 -0.36
C PHE A 149 -2.81 -3.45 -1.64
N VAL A 150 -2.39 -4.58 -2.22
CA VAL A 150 -1.43 -4.62 -3.32
C VAL A 150 -2.12 -4.54 -4.67
N ILE A 151 -1.59 -3.66 -5.54
CA ILE A 151 -2.09 -3.37 -6.88
C ILE A 151 -1.02 -3.71 -7.91
N LYS A 152 -1.42 -4.38 -8.98
CA LYS A 152 -0.56 -4.76 -10.10
C LYS A 152 -0.48 -3.68 -11.18
N ASN A 153 0.70 -3.51 -11.74
CA ASN A 153 0.96 -2.68 -12.92
C ASN A 153 0.39 -1.26 -12.79
N PRO A 154 0.73 -0.52 -11.71
CA PRO A 154 0.25 0.84 -11.53
C PRO A 154 0.79 1.77 -12.61
N VAL A 155 0.09 2.87 -12.83
CA VAL A 155 0.64 4.10 -13.41
C VAL A 155 0.76 5.09 -12.27
N ILE A 156 1.96 5.57 -12.01
CA ILE A 156 2.24 6.52 -10.92
C ILE A 156 2.61 7.85 -11.53
N SER A 157 1.99 8.91 -11.04
CA SER A 157 2.31 10.28 -11.42
C SER A 157 2.69 11.09 -10.18
N ALA A 158 3.68 11.98 -10.32
CA ALA A 158 4.06 12.96 -9.33
C ALA A 158 3.90 14.36 -9.95
N ASP A 159 3.14 15.23 -9.30
CA ASP A 159 2.85 16.60 -9.76
C ASP A 159 2.40 16.67 -11.23
N GLY A 160 1.52 15.74 -11.61
CA GLY A 160 0.97 15.65 -12.96
C GLY A 160 1.86 14.95 -13.99
N ASN A 161 3.11 14.63 -13.66
CA ASN A 161 4.03 13.93 -14.55
C ASN A 161 4.03 12.42 -14.27
N VAL A 162 3.87 11.60 -15.31
CA VAL A 162 3.97 10.14 -15.16
C VAL A 162 5.42 9.76 -14.88
N VAL A 163 5.69 9.16 -13.74
CA VAL A 163 7.03 8.73 -13.30
C VAL A 163 7.23 7.22 -13.40
N PHE A 164 6.14 6.43 -13.39
CA PHE A 164 6.19 4.98 -13.55
C PHE A 164 5.01 4.49 -14.40
N ASN A 165 5.31 3.68 -15.42
CA ASN A 165 4.31 3.07 -16.28
C ASN A 165 4.88 1.84 -16.97
N ASN A 166 4.03 0.81 -17.21
CA ASN A 166 4.40 -0.44 -17.88
C ASN A 166 5.67 -1.08 -17.28
N ARG A 167 5.79 -1.09 -15.94
CA ARG A 167 6.95 -1.61 -15.19
C ARG A 167 8.28 -0.90 -15.56
N LYS A 168 8.22 0.38 -15.89
CA LYS A 168 9.39 1.19 -16.22
C LYS A 168 9.30 2.55 -15.51
N TRP A 169 10.42 2.97 -14.95
CA TRP A 169 10.63 4.34 -14.49
C TRP A 169 10.84 5.26 -15.69
N LEU A 170 10.25 6.45 -15.64
CA LEU A 170 10.28 7.46 -16.72
C LEU A 170 10.95 8.77 -16.26
N ILE A 171 11.84 8.66 -15.29
CA ILE A 171 12.60 9.75 -14.68
C ILE A 171 14.05 9.73 -15.19
#